data_16fd3ea3a0ecffc8f3d736ea33347ed3
#
_entry.id   16fd3ea3a0ecffc8f3d736ea33347ed3
#
_cell.length_a   1.000
_cell.length_b   1.000
_cell.length_c   1.000
_cell.angle_alpha   90.00
_cell.angle_beta   90.00
_cell.angle_gamma   90.00
#
_symmetry.space_group_name_H-M   'P 1'
#
loop_
_entity.id
_entity.type
_entity.pdbx_description
1 polymer ?
#
loop_
_entity_poly.entity_id
_entity_poly.type
_entity_poly.pdbx_seq_one_letter_code
_entity_poly.pdbx_strand_id
1 'polypeptide(L)'
;MSDVDLIEAVSVLRDEVLDTVEHGDRDPPGAEVFDALIRALSVGGESIPGLDLALHDSVARRLAWGDGEEVVLADAEMVFDRLMTAVERALRDPADRMVVIEAATQVAVTVARVVSLAAVGRASRDRADRLREEMAQKQLELVLDKQRSSIVRMELETRPPTKY
;
A
#
# COMPACT_ATOMS: atom_id res chain seq x y z
N MET A 1 21.88 -16.48 22.73
CA MET A 1 20.48 -16.57 23.24
C MET A 1 19.74 -17.60 22.40
N SER A 2 18.73 -18.30 22.93
CA SER A 2 17.91 -19.16 22.05
C SER A 2 16.99 -18.29 21.18
N ASP A 3 16.53 -18.84 20.04
CA ASP A 3 15.63 -18.09 19.15
C ASP A 3 14.35 -17.66 19.87
N VAL A 4 13.84 -18.48 20.79
CA VAL A 4 12.65 -18.17 21.61
C VAL A 4 12.93 -16.99 22.55
N ASP A 5 14.10 -16.99 23.20
CA ASP A 5 14.49 -15.89 24.10
C ASP A 5 14.66 -14.57 23.33
N LEU A 6 15.17 -14.64 22.10
CA LEU A 6 15.34 -13.48 21.23
C LEU A 6 14.00 -12.88 20.81
N ILE A 7 13.06 -13.73 20.41
CA ILE A 7 11.71 -13.30 20.02
C ILE A 7 11.00 -12.65 21.20
N GLU A 8 11.10 -13.24 22.40
CA GLU A 8 10.51 -12.67 23.61
C GLU A 8 11.15 -11.31 23.96
N ALA A 9 12.48 -11.22 23.91
CA ALA A 9 13.20 -9.98 24.14
C ALA A 9 12.82 -8.87 23.18
N VAL A 10 12.64 -9.18 21.89
CA VAL A 10 12.20 -8.20 20.88
C VAL A 10 10.71 -7.87 21.05
N SER A 11 9.87 -8.84 21.40
CA SER A 11 8.43 -8.62 21.61
C SER A 11 8.15 -7.63 22.75
N VAL A 12 8.96 -7.65 23.82
CA VAL A 12 8.86 -6.70 24.94
C VAL A 12 9.12 -5.25 24.50
N LEU A 13 9.87 -5.04 23.41
CA LEU A 13 10.15 -3.70 22.88
C LEU A 13 8.98 -3.10 22.07
N ARG A 14 7.92 -3.87 21.83
CA ARG A 14 6.79 -3.46 20.99
C ARG A 14 6.20 -2.13 21.42
N ASP A 15 5.89 -1.98 22.68
CA ASP A 15 5.23 -0.77 23.20
C ASP A 15 6.15 0.46 23.11
N GLU A 16 7.45 0.27 23.29
CA GLU A 16 8.44 1.34 23.14
C GLU A 16 8.62 1.74 21.67
N VAL A 17 8.66 0.76 20.76
CA VAL A 17 8.87 1.00 19.33
C VAL A 17 7.65 1.64 18.68
N LEU A 18 6.44 1.20 19.05
CA LEU A 18 5.19 1.62 18.42
C LEU A 18 4.54 2.83 19.09
N ASP A 19 5.04 3.28 20.24
CA ASP A 19 4.46 4.42 20.97
C ASP A 19 2.95 4.27 21.21
N THR A 20 2.57 3.14 21.83
CA THR A 20 1.16 2.71 21.94
C THR A 20 0.29 3.61 22.81
N VAL A 21 0.88 4.58 23.51
CA VAL A 21 0.19 5.39 24.53
C VAL A 21 -0.84 6.36 23.93
N GLU A 22 -0.74 6.74 22.66
CA GLU A 22 -1.56 7.79 22.06
C GLU A 22 -2.71 7.31 21.13
N HIS A 23 -2.79 6.01 20.77
CA HIS A 23 -3.62 5.56 19.63
C HIS A 23 -4.99 4.95 19.97
N GLY A 24 -5.35 4.80 21.25
CA GLY A 24 -6.66 4.27 21.65
C GLY A 24 -6.94 2.87 21.09
N ASP A 25 -8.12 2.66 20.51
CA ASP A 25 -8.57 1.36 19.95
C ASP A 25 -8.03 1.05 18.54
N ARG A 26 -7.18 1.90 17.97
CA ARG A 26 -6.58 1.64 16.64
C ARG A 26 -5.18 1.10 16.81
N ASP A 27 -4.81 0.17 15.91
CA ASP A 27 -3.42 -0.27 15.81
C ASP A 27 -2.51 0.94 15.55
N PRO A 28 -1.40 1.07 16.30
CA PRO A 28 -0.47 2.18 16.11
C PRO A 28 0.17 2.10 14.71
N PRO A 29 0.57 3.25 14.13
CA PRO A 29 1.27 3.28 12.85
C PRO A 29 2.48 2.35 12.85
N GLY A 30 2.58 1.50 11.83
CA GLY A 30 3.68 0.54 11.70
C GLY A 30 3.55 -0.74 12.51
N ALA A 31 2.44 -0.98 13.22
CA ALA A 31 2.21 -2.23 13.95
C ALA A 31 2.38 -3.45 13.05
N GLU A 32 1.90 -3.39 11.81
CA GLU A 32 2.04 -4.45 10.82
C GLU A 32 3.50 -4.76 10.46
N VAL A 33 4.36 -3.75 10.50
CA VAL A 33 5.80 -3.90 10.25
C VAL A 33 6.46 -4.62 11.41
N PHE A 34 6.11 -4.26 12.64
CA PHE A 34 6.62 -4.90 13.84
C PHE A 34 6.16 -6.37 13.94
N ASP A 35 4.89 -6.64 13.67
CA ASP A 35 4.34 -8.00 13.67
C ASP A 35 4.99 -8.87 12.56
N ALA A 36 5.32 -8.27 11.41
CA ALA A 36 6.08 -8.93 10.36
C ALA A 36 7.50 -9.27 10.81
N LEU A 37 8.16 -8.40 11.58
CA LEU A 37 9.47 -8.66 12.15
C LEU A 37 9.44 -9.85 13.11
N ILE A 38 8.49 -9.90 14.03
CA ILE A 38 8.35 -11.02 14.97
C ILE A 38 8.16 -12.35 14.23
N ARG A 39 7.38 -12.34 13.15
CA ARG A 39 7.23 -13.53 12.28
C ARG A 39 8.53 -13.91 11.59
N ALA A 40 9.28 -12.92 11.06
CA ALA A 40 10.55 -13.17 10.41
C ALA A 40 11.58 -13.81 11.36
N LEU A 41 11.64 -13.35 12.61
CA LEU A 41 12.47 -13.93 13.66
C LEU A 41 12.05 -15.35 14.03
N SER A 42 10.72 -15.63 14.04
CA SER A 42 10.17 -16.94 14.40
C SER A 42 10.50 -18.07 13.41
N VAL A 43 10.83 -17.72 12.17
CA VAL A 43 11.08 -18.70 11.09
C VAL A 43 12.58 -18.81 10.75
N GLY A 44 13.43 -18.09 11.47
CA GLY A 44 14.89 -18.22 11.31
C GLY A 44 15.43 -17.68 9.97
N GLY A 45 14.82 -16.62 9.43
CA GLY A 45 15.32 -15.95 8.21
C GLY A 45 15.02 -16.65 6.89
N GLU A 46 14.31 -17.77 6.90
CA GLU A 46 13.79 -18.37 5.66
C GLU A 46 12.65 -17.51 5.10
N SER A 47 12.55 -17.43 3.77
CA SER A 47 11.47 -16.71 3.08
C SER A 47 10.10 -17.21 3.56
N ILE A 48 9.31 -16.37 4.22
CA ILE A 48 8.02 -16.74 4.80
C ILE A 48 6.95 -16.62 3.72
N PRO A 49 6.40 -17.74 3.19
CA PRO A 49 5.34 -17.71 2.21
C PRO A 49 4.08 -17.12 2.83
N GLY A 50 3.82 -15.99 2.97
CA GLY A 50 2.65 -15.37 3.63
C GLY A 50 2.97 -14.06 4.34
N LEU A 51 4.26 -13.75 4.57
CA LEU A 51 4.67 -12.44 5.07
C LEU A 51 4.29 -11.36 4.05
N ASP A 52 4.59 -11.60 2.76
CA ASP A 52 4.21 -10.73 1.66
C ASP A 52 2.70 -10.53 1.59
N LEU A 53 1.92 -11.60 1.77
CA LEU A 53 0.46 -11.53 1.70
C LEU A 53 -0.11 -10.72 2.87
N ALA A 54 0.34 -10.96 4.10
CA ALA A 54 -0.13 -10.24 5.28
C ALA A 54 0.21 -8.75 5.21
N LEU A 55 1.44 -8.40 4.79
CA LEU A 55 1.85 -7.02 4.57
C LEU A 55 1.08 -6.37 3.41
N HIS A 56 0.85 -7.12 2.32
CA HIS A 56 0.06 -6.63 1.19
C HIS A 56 -1.37 -6.26 1.61
N ASP A 57 -2.03 -7.13 2.38
CA ASP A 57 -3.40 -6.89 2.85
C ASP A 57 -3.46 -5.68 3.80
N SER A 58 -2.45 -5.51 4.66
CA SER A 58 -2.37 -4.36 5.57
C SER A 58 -2.12 -3.06 4.82
N VAL A 59 -1.13 -3.03 3.94
CA VAL A 59 -0.86 -1.87 3.07
C VAL A 59 -2.07 -1.54 2.21
N ALA A 60 -2.71 -2.53 1.58
CA ALA A 60 -3.89 -2.32 0.76
C ALA A 60 -5.05 -1.69 1.54
N ARG A 61 -5.27 -2.11 2.79
CA ARG A 61 -6.27 -1.49 3.69
C ARG A 61 -5.93 -0.04 4.00
N ARG A 62 -4.69 0.28 4.34
CA ARG A 62 -4.25 1.65 4.62
C ARG A 62 -4.44 2.56 3.42
N LEU A 63 -4.04 2.10 2.24
CA LEU A 63 -4.24 2.82 0.98
C LEU A 63 -5.72 3.01 0.64
N ALA A 64 -6.58 2.03 0.99
CA ALA A 64 -8.04 2.14 0.82
C ALA A 64 -8.66 3.15 1.79
N TRP A 65 -8.06 3.36 2.96
CA TRP A 65 -8.49 4.38 3.93
C TRP A 65 -7.98 5.79 3.61
N GLY A 66 -7.14 5.93 2.58
CA GLY A 66 -6.67 7.22 2.08
C GLY A 66 -5.25 7.58 2.46
N ASP A 67 -4.50 6.68 3.09
CA ASP A 67 -3.07 6.90 3.33
C ASP A 67 -2.33 6.93 1.98
N GLY A 68 -1.34 7.83 1.84
CA GLY A 68 -0.41 7.81 0.71
C GLY A 68 0.67 6.74 0.89
N GLU A 69 1.30 6.32 -0.21
CA GLU A 69 2.43 5.39 -0.17
C GLU A 69 3.59 5.92 0.69
N GLU A 70 3.83 7.23 0.62
CA GLU A 70 4.84 7.93 1.41
C GLU A 70 4.58 7.87 2.91
N VAL A 71 3.31 7.88 3.34
CA VAL A 71 2.93 7.76 4.76
C VAL A 71 3.23 6.35 5.27
N VAL A 72 2.89 5.33 4.48
CA VAL A 72 3.16 3.93 4.84
C VAL A 72 4.66 3.67 4.96
N LEU A 73 5.46 4.22 4.04
CA LEU A 73 6.92 4.09 4.08
C LEU A 73 7.54 4.86 5.26
N ALA A 74 7.07 6.07 5.53
CA ALA A 74 7.56 6.87 6.65
C ALA A 74 7.27 6.20 8.02
N ASP A 75 6.11 5.58 8.17
CA ASP A 75 5.78 4.82 9.38
C ASP A 75 6.69 3.59 9.53
N ALA A 76 7.00 2.90 8.42
CA ALA A 76 7.93 1.78 8.45
C ALA A 76 9.35 2.23 8.82
N GLU A 77 9.85 3.32 8.24
CA GLU A 77 11.16 3.91 8.60
C GLU A 77 11.21 4.27 10.08
N MET A 78 10.19 4.92 10.60
CA MET A 78 10.09 5.28 12.02
C MET A 78 10.18 4.04 12.92
N VAL A 79 9.47 2.96 12.57
CA VAL A 79 9.51 1.70 13.33
C VAL A 79 10.92 1.10 13.31
N PHE A 80 11.59 1.08 12.16
CA PHE A 80 12.94 0.54 12.05
C PHE A 80 13.97 1.37 12.84
N ASP A 81 13.91 2.69 12.79
CA ASP A 81 14.81 3.57 13.54
C ASP A 81 14.66 3.38 15.06
N ARG A 82 13.42 3.34 15.54
CA ARG A 82 13.12 3.08 16.96
C ARG A 82 13.55 1.68 17.38
N LEU A 83 13.28 0.68 16.51
CA LEU A 83 13.69 -0.70 16.75
C LEU A 83 15.21 -0.81 16.88
N MET A 84 15.98 -0.24 15.96
CA MET A 84 17.44 -0.27 16.02
C MET A 84 17.95 0.34 17.33
N THR A 85 17.42 1.48 17.72
CA THR A 85 17.78 2.13 18.97
C THR A 85 17.44 1.27 20.20
N ALA A 86 16.27 0.64 20.22
CA ALA A 86 15.83 -0.22 21.31
C ALA A 86 16.66 -1.51 21.39
N VAL A 87 16.96 -2.12 20.25
CA VAL A 87 17.78 -3.35 20.13
C VAL A 87 19.23 -3.10 20.59
N GLU A 88 19.84 -1.98 20.19
CA GLU A 88 21.19 -1.62 20.66
C GLU A 88 21.29 -1.52 22.17
N ARG A 89 20.23 -1.04 22.82
CA ARG A 89 20.13 -0.87 24.25
C ARG A 89 19.82 -2.16 25.00
N ALA A 90 18.91 -2.97 24.44
CA ALA A 90 18.39 -4.17 25.10
C ALA A 90 19.28 -5.42 24.90
N LEU A 91 19.81 -5.61 23.69
CA LEU A 91 20.60 -6.78 23.34
C LEU A 91 22.09 -6.50 23.48
N ARG A 92 22.76 -7.24 24.38
CA ARG A 92 24.20 -7.08 24.63
C ARG A 92 25.05 -7.85 23.63
N ASP A 93 24.57 -9.01 23.16
CA ASP A 93 25.31 -9.88 22.24
C ASP A 93 25.24 -9.34 20.80
N PRO A 94 26.38 -9.06 20.16
CA PRO A 94 26.40 -8.62 18.75
C PRO A 94 25.79 -9.63 17.78
N ALA A 95 25.88 -10.93 18.07
CA ALA A 95 25.30 -11.97 17.24
C ALA A 95 23.76 -11.89 17.25
N ASP A 96 23.16 -11.72 18.43
CA ASP A 96 21.70 -11.56 18.55
C ASP A 96 21.23 -10.28 17.83
N ARG A 97 21.97 -9.18 17.97
CA ARG A 97 21.66 -7.94 17.22
C ARG A 97 21.68 -8.16 15.71
N MET A 98 22.66 -8.93 15.21
CA MET A 98 22.78 -9.18 13.78
C MET A 98 21.57 -9.95 13.25
N VAL A 99 21.08 -10.94 13.99
CA VAL A 99 19.86 -11.69 13.62
C VAL A 99 18.65 -10.76 13.50
N VAL A 100 18.48 -9.83 14.45
CA VAL A 100 17.38 -8.83 14.39
C VAL A 100 17.55 -7.89 13.21
N ILE A 101 18.78 -7.42 12.94
CA ILE A 101 19.08 -6.54 11.80
C ILE A 101 18.77 -7.24 10.46
N GLU A 102 19.14 -8.52 10.32
CA GLU A 102 18.83 -9.29 9.12
C GLU A 102 17.33 -9.46 8.92
N ALA A 103 16.58 -9.83 9.96
CA ALA A 103 15.14 -9.95 9.92
C ALA A 103 14.47 -8.60 9.59
N ALA A 104 14.90 -7.52 10.23
CA ALA A 104 14.41 -6.16 9.94
C ALA A 104 14.69 -5.74 8.49
N THR A 105 15.86 -6.06 7.95
CA THR A 105 16.22 -5.78 6.56
C THR A 105 15.30 -6.53 5.60
N GLN A 106 15.01 -7.80 5.85
CA GLN A 106 14.07 -8.58 5.04
C GLN A 106 12.67 -7.96 5.05
N VAL A 107 12.19 -7.57 6.24
CA VAL A 107 10.88 -6.92 6.37
C VAL A 107 10.86 -5.59 5.63
N ALA A 108 11.90 -4.76 5.77
CA ALA A 108 12.00 -3.47 5.07
C ALA A 108 11.94 -3.62 3.54
N VAL A 109 12.69 -4.57 2.99
CA VAL A 109 12.66 -4.89 1.55
C VAL A 109 11.27 -5.36 1.12
N THR A 110 10.61 -6.18 1.95
CA THR A 110 9.27 -6.68 1.67
C THR A 110 8.24 -5.55 1.69
N VAL A 111 8.28 -4.66 2.69
CA VAL A 111 7.41 -3.47 2.77
C VAL A 111 7.59 -2.59 1.53
N ALA A 112 8.83 -2.26 1.17
CA ALA A 112 9.11 -1.43 0.00
C ALA A 112 8.58 -2.07 -1.30
N ARG A 113 8.72 -3.38 -1.45
CA ARG A 113 8.19 -4.14 -2.59
C ARG A 113 6.67 -4.10 -2.63
N VAL A 114 6.01 -4.36 -1.50
CA VAL A 114 4.54 -4.39 -1.42
C VAL A 114 3.96 -3.01 -1.71
N VAL A 115 4.52 -1.95 -1.13
CA VAL A 115 4.09 -0.57 -1.38
C VAL A 115 4.28 -0.22 -2.87
N SER A 116 5.41 -0.57 -3.46
CA SER A 116 5.67 -0.32 -4.89
C SER A 116 4.68 -1.04 -5.80
N LEU A 117 4.35 -2.30 -5.50
CA LEU A 117 3.35 -3.07 -6.25
C LEU A 117 1.94 -2.49 -6.10
N ALA A 118 1.59 -2.04 -4.91
CA ALA A 118 0.31 -1.37 -4.65
C ALA A 118 0.19 -0.04 -5.42
N ALA A 119 1.27 0.76 -5.46
CA ALA A 119 1.35 2.01 -6.22
C ALA A 119 1.17 1.77 -7.73
N VAL A 120 1.87 0.78 -8.30
CA VAL A 120 1.71 0.39 -9.71
C VAL A 120 0.29 -0.07 -10.01
N GLY A 121 -0.29 -0.88 -9.13
CA GLY A 121 -1.67 -1.35 -9.27
C GLY A 121 -2.70 -0.22 -9.23
N ARG A 122 -2.48 0.81 -8.40
CA ARG A 122 -3.32 2.02 -8.33
C ARG A 122 -3.19 2.83 -9.62
N ALA A 123 -1.98 3.16 -10.04
CA ALA A 123 -1.74 3.92 -11.27
C ALA A 123 -2.33 3.25 -12.52
N SER A 124 -2.29 1.91 -12.58
CA SER A 124 -2.90 1.15 -13.68
C SER A 124 -4.43 1.23 -13.67
N ARG A 125 -5.07 1.19 -12.51
CA ARG A 125 -6.53 1.35 -12.36
C ARG A 125 -6.97 2.77 -12.77
N ASP A 126 -6.31 3.80 -12.26
CA ASP A 126 -6.59 5.19 -12.60
C ASP A 126 -6.49 5.45 -14.10
N ARG A 127 -5.48 4.85 -14.74
CA ARG A 127 -5.32 4.94 -16.20
C ARG A 127 -6.45 4.23 -16.95
N ALA A 128 -6.86 3.05 -16.50
CA ALA A 128 -7.97 2.32 -17.11
C ALA A 128 -9.29 3.08 -16.96
N ASP A 129 -9.54 3.70 -15.82
CA ASP A 129 -10.76 4.48 -15.58
C ASP A 129 -10.79 5.74 -16.43
N ARG A 130 -9.69 6.47 -16.55
CA ARG A 130 -9.59 7.63 -17.49
C ARG A 130 -9.85 7.22 -18.93
N LEU A 131 -9.29 6.09 -19.39
CA LEU A 131 -9.55 5.59 -20.73
C LEU A 131 -11.03 5.23 -20.96
N ARG A 132 -11.69 4.65 -19.95
CA ARG A 132 -13.14 4.36 -20.01
C ARG A 132 -13.96 5.63 -20.10
N GLU A 133 -13.63 6.64 -19.32
CA GLU A 133 -14.29 7.97 -19.37
C GLU A 133 -14.12 8.62 -20.72
N GLU A 134 -12.88 8.65 -21.27
CA GLU A 134 -12.61 9.19 -22.61
C GLU A 134 -13.39 8.45 -23.70
N MET A 135 -13.47 7.12 -23.62
CA MET A 135 -14.25 6.34 -24.59
C MET A 135 -15.74 6.62 -24.47
N ALA A 136 -16.28 6.71 -23.25
CA ALA A 136 -17.68 7.04 -23.03
C ALA A 136 -18.02 8.45 -23.59
N GLN A 137 -17.13 9.42 -23.37
CA GLN A 137 -17.30 10.76 -23.90
C GLN A 137 -17.30 10.79 -25.43
N LYS A 138 -16.36 10.10 -26.09
CA LYS A 138 -16.32 9.97 -27.55
C LYS A 138 -17.56 9.29 -28.12
N GLN A 139 -18.07 8.26 -27.44
CA GLN A 139 -19.32 7.60 -27.85
C GLN A 139 -20.52 8.56 -27.75
N LEU A 140 -20.59 9.36 -26.69
CA LEU A 140 -21.63 10.37 -26.54
C LEU A 140 -21.58 11.43 -27.65
N GLU A 141 -20.39 11.92 -27.97
CA GLU A 141 -20.18 12.87 -29.06
C GLU A 141 -20.66 12.31 -30.42
N LEU A 142 -20.31 11.05 -30.72
CA LEU A 142 -20.76 10.38 -31.93
C LEU A 142 -22.29 10.22 -32.00
N VAL A 143 -22.93 9.93 -30.88
CA VAL A 143 -24.41 9.86 -30.82
C VAL A 143 -25.05 11.22 -31.06
N LEU A 144 -24.50 12.27 -30.43
CA LEU A 144 -24.99 13.63 -30.59
C LEU A 144 -24.82 14.11 -32.06
N ASP A 145 -23.69 13.81 -32.68
CA ASP A 145 -23.46 14.19 -34.09
C ASP A 145 -24.40 13.44 -35.05
N LYS A 146 -24.67 12.15 -34.78
CA LYS A 146 -25.70 11.40 -35.54
C LYS A 146 -27.08 12.03 -35.39
N GLN A 147 -27.47 12.41 -34.17
CA GLN A 147 -28.75 13.06 -33.90
C GLN A 147 -28.85 14.43 -34.62
N ARG A 148 -27.79 15.27 -34.54
CA ARG A 148 -27.73 16.55 -35.25
C ARG A 148 -27.86 16.36 -36.76
N SER A 149 -27.12 15.40 -37.31
CA SER A 149 -27.17 15.11 -38.76
C SER A 149 -28.57 14.63 -39.18
N SER A 150 -29.23 13.84 -38.32
CA SER A 150 -30.61 13.39 -38.60
C SER A 150 -31.63 14.52 -38.58
N ILE A 151 -31.51 15.48 -37.63
CA ILE A 151 -32.36 16.67 -37.54
C ILE A 151 -32.19 17.55 -38.77
N VAL A 152 -30.95 17.83 -39.13
CA VAL A 152 -30.64 18.65 -40.33
C VAL A 152 -31.22 18.03 -41.60
N ARG A 153 -31.14 16.67 -41.72
CA ARG A 153 -31.71 15.94 -42.86
C ARG A 153 -33.23 16.08 -42.91
N MET A 154 -33.93 15.93 -41.76
CA MET A 154 -35.38 16.10 -41.69
C MET A 154 -35.81 17.53 -42.03
N GLU A 155 -35.05 18.54 -41.54
CA GLU A 155 -35.34 19.96 -41.88
C GLU A 155 -35.18 20.25 -43.38
N LEU A 156 -34.22 19.65 -44.06
CA LEU A 156 -34.02 19.79 -45.49
C LEU A 156 -35.12 19.10 -46.28
N GLU A 157 -35.60 17.95 -45.88
CA GLU A 157 -36.67 17.18 -46.53
C GLU A 157 -38.06 17.86 -46.37
N THR A 158 -38.28 18.58 -45.25
CA THR A 158 -39.55 19.29 -44.98
C THR A 158 -39.62 20.70 -45.52
N ARG A 159 -38.56 21.23 -46.13
CA ARG A 159 -38.55 22.58 -46.69
C ARG A 159 -39.40 22.62 -47.97
N PRO A 160 -40.46 23.43 -48.02
CA PRO A 160 -41.32 23.51 -49.23
C PRO A 160 -40.47 24.05 -50.41
N PRO A 161 -40.73 23.58 -51.63
CA PRO A 161 -40.02 24.03 -52.81
C PRO A 161 -40.21 25.56 -52.96
N THR A 162 -39.12 26.29 -53.01
CA THR A 162 -39.12 27.72 -53.32
C THR A 162 -39.69 27.89 -54.75
N LYS A 163 -40.91 28.42 -54.83
CA LYS A 163 -41.49 28.80 -56.11
C LYS A 163 -40.74 30.05 -56.58
N TYR A 164 -40.02 29.90 -57.69
CA TYR A 164 -39.55 30.99 -58.50
C TYR A 164 -40.65 31.53 -59.41
#